data_0f89526045206e54defc06494bbd5cd0
#
_entry.id   0f89526045206e54defc06494bbd5cd0
#
_cell.length_a   1.000
_cell.length_b   1.000
_cell.length_c   1.000
_cell.angle_alpha   90.00
_cell.angle_beta   90.00
_cell.angle_gamma   90.00
#
_symmetry.space_group_name_H-M   'P 1'
#
loop_
_entity.id
_entity.type
_entity.pdbx_description
1 polymer ?
#
loop_
_entity_poly.entity_id
_entity_poly.type
_entity_poly.pdbx_seq_one_letter_code
_entity_poly.pdbx_strand_id
1 'polypeptide(L)'
;MRSPARTAWSALALSAAFLLAGCGNQADLAKVTHPRTVVPAKVAQKPQPNTPPRPVEPAFASERLRAVDPCQLMDTPTLSQFGVPATSRMVALADCANYMKDGSGKRLSITLRLGQNVTLLDTAKTTKVGGLTTVESTSTTTCFVKSITQEGSSVIGIVAQVDYEGDSCDVGRRLNETVINRIRTNPPLRAQDNKGTLTVVDPCTVFPAVTATELVGGTPSLYPSDMYRCTWRRDSLAFGIEFNDATDPKDSSLNKKAQVVTIDGITGYQRKEDSYNASCRIEWLHKATTGGRGEVVTVNFDNNKKGVEVDVCAKATTVVKALLPKLPKP
;
A
#
# COMPACT_ATOMS: atom_id res chain seq x y z
N MET A 1 -31.76 -19.82 -49.71
CA MET A 1 -33.17 -20.11 -50.05
C MET A 1 -34.06 -19.49 -49.00
N ARG A 2 -34.88 -18.50 -49.47
CA ARG A 2 -36.20 -18.07 -48.96
C ARG A 2 -36.29 -17.41 -47.56
N SER A 3 -36.28 -16.07 -47.57
CA SER A 3 -37.33 -15.24 -46.91
C SER A 3 -38.69 -15.50 -47.55
N PRO A 4 -39.87 -14.97 -47.12
CA PRO A 4 -40.17 -13.76 -46.34
C PRO A 4 -41.41 -13.88 -45.37
N ALA A 5 -41.89 -12.90 -44.68
CA ALA A 5 -42.91 -11.87 -44.90
C ALA A 5 -43.39 -11.33 -43.52
N ARG A 6 -43.33 -10.03 -43.25
CA ARG A 6 -44.34 -8.95 -43.36
C ARG A 6 -45.77 -9.33 -42.90
N THR A 7 -46.21 -8.62 -41.83
CA THR A 7 -47.53 -7.93 -41.85
C THR A 7 -47.57 -6.81 -40.79
N ALA A 8 -47.89 -5.64 -41.25
CA ALA A 8 -48.30 -4.41 -40.52
C ALA A 8 -49.83 -4.44 -40.32
N TRP A 9 -50.30 -3.55 -39.45
CA TRP A 9 -51.60 -2.81 -39.43
C TRP A 9 -51.91 -2.39 -37.98
N SER A 10 -51.98 -1.21 -37.65
CA SER A 10 -52.75 0.01 -37.91
C SER A 10 -53.40 0.54 -36.64
N ALA A 11 -53.07 1.71 -36.33
CA ALA A 11 -53.75 2.83 -35.70
C ALA A 11 -55.17 2.63 -35.15
N LEU A 12 -55.41 3.20 -33.95
CA LEU A 12 -56.58 4.03 -33.68
C LEU A 12 -56.28 5.01 -32.54
N ALA A 13 -56.39 6.28 -32.86
CA ALA A 13 -56.43 7.39 -31.92
C ALA A 13 -57.82 7.50 -31.32
N LEU A 14 -57.93 7.76 -30.02
CA LEU A 14 -59.11 8.43 -29.44
C LEU A 14 -58.68 9.37 -28.33
N SER A 15 -58.96 10.64 -28.59
CA SER A 15 -58.87 11.77 -27.67
C SER A 15 -60.02 11.69 -26.64
N ALA A 16 -59.73 11.93 -25.37
CA ALA A 16 -60.73 12.43 -24.42
C ALA A 16 -60.05 13.34 -23.38
N ALA A 17 -60.28 14.60 -23.54
CA ALA A 17 -60.08 15.62 -22.51
C ALA A 17 -61.13 15.46 -21.41
N PHE A 18 -60.73 15.48 -20.17
CA PHE A 18 -61.60 15.87 -19.04
C PHE A 18 -60.81 16.34 -17.82
N LEU A 19 -60.96 17.64 -17.56
CA LEU A 19 -61.27 18.29 -16.28
C LEU A 19 -60.19 18.35 -15.19
N LEU A 20 -59.70 19.55 -15.04
CA LEU A 20 -59.15 20.17 -13.88
C LEU A 20 -60.04 19.97 -12.65
N ALA A 21 -59.63 19.19 -11.70
CA ALA A 21 -60.09 19.27 -10.32
C ALA A 21 -58.90 19.68 -9.46
N GLY A 22 -58.81 20.94 -9.12
CA GLY A 22 -57.91 21.48 -8.15
C GLY A 22 -58.24 20.94 -6.77
N CYS A 23 -57.39 20.05 -6.25
CA CYS A 23 -57.33 19.79 -4.82
C CYS A 23 -56.34 20.80 -4.22
N GLY A 24 -56.91 21.86 -3.64
CA GLY A 24 -56.15 22.75 -2.77
C GLY A 24 -55.55 21.95 -1.61
N ASN A 25 -54.26 21.95 -1.50
CA ASN A 25 -53.59 21.53 -0.29
C ASN A 25 -53.96 22.51 0.83
N GLN A 26 -55.01 22.18 1.59
CA GLN A 26 -55.20 22.81 2.89
C GLN A 26 -54.02 22.39 3.75
N ALA A 27 -53.14 23.36 4.05
CA ALA A 27 -52.09 23.18 5.03
C ALA A 27 -52.75 22.82 6.37
N ASP A 28 -52.53 21.62 6.84
CA ASP A 28 -52.98 21.17 8.15
C ASP A 28 -52.19 21.93 9.23
N LEU A 29 -52.79 23.02 9.70
CA LEU A 29 -52.24 23.91 10.74
C LEU A 29 -52.16 23.24 12.13
N ALA A 30 -52.61 21.98 12.26
CA ALA A 30 -52.49 21.20 13.50
C ALA A 30 -51.19 20.39 13.58
N LYS A 31 -50.39 20.34 12.51
CA LYS A 31 -49.08 19.70 12.55
C LYS A 31 -48.05 20.60 13.23
N VAL A 32 -47.88 20.45 14.53
CA VAL A 32 -46.73 21.03 15.25
C VAL A 32 -45.45 20.32 14.76
N THR A 33 -44.76 20.93 13.81
CA THR A 33 -43.43 20.52 13.40
C THR A 33 -42.44 20.96 14.46
N HIS A 34 -42.05 20.04 15.34
CA HIS A 34 -40.89 20.29 16.19
C HIS A 34 -39.65 20.37 15.27
N PRO A 35 -38.89 21.48 15.29
CA PRO A 35 -37.65 21.55 14.57
C PRO A 35 -36.75 20.42 15.12
N ARG A 36 -36.44 19.42 14.30
CA ARG A 36 -35.39 18.45 14.65
C ARG A 36 -34.10 19.24 14.83
N THR A 37 -33.64 19.36 16.05
CA THR A 37 -32.27 19.78 16.33
C THR A 37 -31.36 18.70 15.71
N VAL A 38 -30.94 18.95 14.48
CA VAL A 38 -29.88 18.15 13.89
C VAL A 38 -28.63 18.49 14.68
N VAL A 39 -28.29 17.66 15.66
CA VAL A 39 -26.93 17.67 16.23
C VAL A 39 -26.01 17.38 15.04
N PRO A 40 -25.17 18.33 14.61
CA PRO A 40 -24.23 18.03 13.55
C PRO A 40 -23.42 16.83 14.00
N ALA A 41 -23.52 15.71 13.29
CA ALA A 41 -22.55 14.66 13.45
C ALA A 41 -21.20 15.35 13.32
N LYS A 42 -20.30 15.17 14.29
CA LYS A 42 -18.89 15.61 14.14
C LYS A 42 -18.39 14.90 12.90
N VAL A 43 -18.50 15.57 11.76
CA VAL A 43 -17.81 15.18 10.55
C VAL A 43 -16.35 15.12 10.96
N ALA A 44 -15.73 13.96 10.85
CA ALA A 44 -14.29 13.84 11.03
C ALA A 44 -13.67 14.88 10.09
N GLN A 45 -13.09 15.92 10.66
CA GLN A 45 -12.54 17.01 9.87
C GLN A 45 -11.48 16.39 8.98
N LYS A 46 -11.70 16.49 7.67
CA LYS A 46 -10.68 16.27 6.67
C LYS A 46 -9.45 17.06 7.13
N PRO A 47 -8.24 16.50 7.15
CA PRO A 47 -7.04 17.25 7.52
C PRO A 47 -7.05 18.54 6.71
N GLN A 48 -7.16 19.69 7.37
CA GLN A 48 -7.07 20.96 6.67
C GLN A 48 -5.67 21.06 6.05
N PRO A 49 -5.52 21.54 4.81
CA PRO A 49 -4.24 21.60 4.11
C PRO A 49 -3.15 22.37 4.86
N ASN A 50 -3.49 23.12 5.89
CA ASN A 50 -2.62 24.02 6.68
C ASN A 50 -2.41 23.58 8.14
N THR A 51 -2.90 22.41 8.55
CA THR A 51 -2.53 21.91 9.88
C THR A 51 -1.14 21.30 9.77
N PRO A 52 -0.13 21.81 10.50
CA PRO A 52 1.19 21.21 10.46
C PRO A 52 1.06 19.73 10.86
N PRO A 53 1.76 18.82 10.16
CA PRO A 53 1.72 17.41 10.50
C PRO A 53 2.13 17.25 11.95
N ARG A 54 1.41 16.38 12.69
CA ARG A 54 1.77 16.06 14.07
C ARG A 54 3.22 15.56 14.09
N PRO A 55 4.07 16.04 15.02
CA PRO A 55 5.42 15.51 15.14
C PRO A 55 5.39 13.99 15.26
N VAL A 56 6.21 13.32 14.48
CA VAL A 56 6.38 11.86 14.57
C VAL A 56 6.94 11.52 15.94
N GLU A 57 6.30 10.60 16.64
CA GLU A 57 6.85 10.07 17.88
C GLU A 57 8.22 9.44 17.58
N PRO A 58 9.31 9.77 18.33
CA PRO A 58 10.66 9.30 17.98
C PRO A 58 10.80 7.79 17.83
N ALA A 59 9.99 7.02 18.56
CA ALA A 59 9.98 5.56 18.44
C ALA A 59 9.54 5.06 17.05
N PHE A 60 8.75 5.85 16.34
CA PHE A 60 8.18 5.49 15.03
C PHE A 60 8.82 6.26 13.86
N ALA A 61 9.92 6.97 14.09
CA ALA A 61 10.71 7.55 13.02
C ALA A 61 11.14 6.46 12.03
N SER A 62 11.08 6.73 10.73
CA SER A 62 11.29 5.70 9.69
C SER A 62 12.65 5.01 9.79
N GLU A 63 13.71 5.74 10.14
CA GLU A 63 15.05 5.17 10.35
C GLU A 63 15.07 4.21 11.55
N ARG A 64 14.31 4.48 12.60
CA ARG A 64 14.20 3.59 13.75
C ARG A 64 13.38 2.34 13.43
N LEU A 65 12.26 2.53 12.71
CA LEU A 65 11.44 1.40 12.28
C LEU A 65 12.19 0.46 11.32
N ARG A 66 13.07 0.99 10.45
CA ARG A 66 13.93 0.16 9.59
C ARG A 66 14.87 -0.72 10.39
N ALA A 67 15.32 -0.29 11.55
CA ALA A 67 16.19 -1.08 12.42
C ALA A 67 15.44 -2.20 13.17
N VAL A 68 14.10 -2.15 13.22
CA VAL A 68 13.29 -3.16 13.94
C VAL A 68 13.14 -4.43 13.10
N ASP A 69 13.28 -5.59 13.74
CA ASP A 69 12.98 -6.89 13.14
C ASP A 69 11.47 -7.19 13.30
N PRO A 70 10.69 -7.19 12.21
CA PRO A 70 9.25 -7.43 12.30
C PRO A 70 8.91 -8.86 12.73
N CYS A 71 9.78 -9.84 12.46
CA CYS A 71 9.53 -11.23 12.86
C CYS A 71 9.78 -11.46 14.35
N GLN A 72 10.71 -10.74 14.94
CA GLN A 72 10.90 -10.78 16.39
C GLN A 72 9.80 -10.03 17.16
N LEU A 73 9.07 -9.10 16.53
CA LEU A 73 7.84 -8.56 17.07
C LEU A 73 6.70 -9.59 17.10
N MET A 74 6.73 -10.55 16.18
CA MET A 74 5.78 -11.66 16.06
C MET A 74 6.38 -12.96 16.63
N ASP A 75 7.02 -12.87 17.78
CA ASP A 75 7.57 -14.02 18.50
C ASP A 75 6.47 -14.91 19.11
N THR A 76 6.86 -16.09 19.56
CA THR A 76 5.93 -17.04 20.17
C THR A 76 5.16 -16.43 21.36
N PRO A 77 5.79 -15.71 22.32
CA PRO A 77 5.05 -15.07 23.41
C PRO A 77 3.97 -14.10 22.94
N THR A 78 4.27 -13.29 21.91
CA THR A 78 3.30 -12.34 21.31
C THR A 78 2.13 -13.07 20.64
N LEU A 79 2.39 -14.14 19.92
CA LEU A 79 1.38 -14.84 19.12
C LEU A 79 0.57 -15.87 19.90
N SER A 80 1.09 -16.46 20.98
CA SER A 80 0.43 -17.51 21.75
C SER A 80 -0.91 -17.07 22.37
N GLN A 81 -1.14 -15.78 22.53
CA GLN A 81 -2.44 -15.25 22.97
C GLN A 81 -3.56 -15.47 21.95
N PHE A 82 -3.23 -15.80 20.69
CA PHE A 82 -4.18 -16.03 19.60
C PHE A 82 -4.33 -17.50 19.23
N GLY A 83 -3.42 -18.36 19.70
CA GLY A 83 -3.45 -19.79 19.38
C GLY A 83 -2.08 -20.44 19.38
N VAL A 84 -1.88 -21.43 18.53
CA VAL A 84 -0.61 -22.15 18.39
C VAL A 84 0.17 -21.58 17.19
N PRO A 85 1.20 -20.75 17.42
CA PRO A 85 1.95 -20.12 16.34
C PRO A 85 2.82 -21.14 15.60
N ALA A 86 2.95 -20.93 14.28
CA ALA A 86 4.00 -21.54 13.48
C ALA A 86 5.28 -20.69 13.60
N THR A 87 6.32 -21.04 12.83
CA THR A 87 7.51 -20.20 12.70
C THR A 87 7.17 -18.95 11.89
N SER A 88 7.40 -17.77 12.47
CA SER A 88 7.27 -16.50 11.77
C SER A 88 8.35 -16.38 10.68
N ARG A 89 7.96 -15.84 9.53
CA ARG A 89 8.85 -15.68 8.38
C ARG A 89 8.79 -14.30 7.76
N MET A 90 9.92 -13.78 7.39
CA MET A 90 10.02 -12.56 6.59
C MET A 90 9.37 -12.79 5.22
N VAL A 91 8.51 -11.87 4.79
CA VAL A 91 7.85 -11.89 3.48
C VAL A 91 8.21 -10.66 2.65
N ALA A 92 8.66 -9.59 3.29
CA ALA A 92 9.31 -8.42 2.70
C ALA A 92 10.25 -7.81 3.74
N LEU A 93 11.05 -6.80 3.38
CA LEU A 93 12.02 -6.20 4.31
C LEU A 93 11.38 -5.63 5.59
N ALA A 94 10.14 -5.17 5.53
CA ALA A 94 9.42 -4.64 6.68
C ALA A 94 8.25 -5.52 7.14
N ASP A 95 8.04 -6.68 6.50
CA ASP A 95 6.84 -7.49 6.68
C ASP A 95 7.20 -8.88 7.21
N CYS A 96 6.45 -9.33 8.20
CA CYS A 96 6.55 -10.68 8.72
C CYS A 96 5.18 -11.37 8.73
N ALA A 97 5.13 -12.64 8.35
CA ALA A 97 3.92 -13.45 8.35
C ALA A 97 4.02 -14.66 9.28
N ASN A 98 2.89 -15.02 9.88
CA ASN A 98 2.70 -16.26 10.62
C ASN A 98 1.39 -16.93 10.19
N TYR A 99 1.46 -18.24 9.97
CA TYR A 99 0.33 -19.07 9.58
C TYR A 99 0.06 -20.06 10.71
N MET A 100 -0.85 -19.70 11.61
CA MET A 100 -1.12 -20.44 12.84
C MET A 100 -2.52 -21.01 12.88
N LYS A 101 -2.85 -21.67 13.98
CA LYS A 101 -4.19 -22.15 14.31
C LYS A 101 -4.62 -21.57 15.63
N ASP A 102 -5.90 -21.25 15.75
CA ASP A 102 -6.49 -20.87 17.04
C ASP A 102 -6.62 -22.08 17.98
N GLY A 103 -7.10 -21.86 19.20
CA GLY A 103 -7.31 -22.92 20.20
C GLY A 103 -8.35 -23.97 19.77
N SER A 104 -9.17 -23.71 18.78
CA SER A 104 -10.15 -24.64 18.19
C SER A 104 -9.64 -25.35 16.91
N GLY A 105 -8.42 -25.05 16.48
CA GLY A 105 -7.79 -25.63 15.30
C GLY A 105 -8.10 -24.90 13.99
N LYS A 106 -8.84 -23.77 14.01
CA LYS A 106 -9.12 -22.96 12.84
C LYS A 106 -7.88 -22.22 12.38
N ARG A 107 -7.78 -22.04 11.05
CA ARG A 107 -6.65 -21.29 10.44
C ARG A 107 -6.72 -19.81 10.81
N LEU A 108 -5.58 -19.28 11.19
CA LEU A 108 -5.36 -17.87 11.47
C LEU A 108 -4.08 -17.43 10.78
N SER A 109 -4.18 -16.55 9.81
CA SER A 109 -3.05 -15.98 9.10
C SER A 109 -2.86 -14.52 9.51
N ILE A 110 -1.65 -14.19 9.93
CA ILE A 110 -1.30 -12.84 10.39
C ILE A 110 -0.11 -12.35 9.57
N THR A 111 -0.20 -11.11 9.05
CA THR A 111 0.93 -10.39 8.48
C THR A 111 1.07 -9.05 9.16
N LEU A 112 2.21 -8.81 9.78
CA LEU A 112 2.60 -7.52 10.35
C LEU A 112 3.44 -6.77 9.32
N ARG A 113 3.11 -5.49 9.08
CA ARG A 113 3.84 -4.60 8.17
C ARG A 113 4.21 -3.31 8.90
N LEU A 114 5.48 -2.98 8.91
CA LEU A 114 6.00 -1.76 9.51
C LEU A 114 6.16 -0.68 8.43
N GLY A 115 5.75 0.57 8.76
CA GLY A 115 5.96 1.72 7.88
C GLY A 115 5.22 1.64 6.54
N GLN A 116 4.07 0.99 6.52
CA GLN A 116 3.21 0.89 5.34
C GLN A 116 2.44 2.19 5.12
N ASN A 117 2.25 2.59 3.86
CA ASN A 117 1.33 3.69 3.53
C ASN A 117 -0.11 3.31 3.91
N VAL A 118 -0.81 4.22 4.57
CA VAL A 118 -2.20 4.05 5.02
C VAL A 118 -3.10 4.97 4.21
N THR A 119 -3.91 4.39 3.34
CA THR A 119 -4.97 5.15 2.67
C THR A 119 -6.10 5.42 3.64
N LEU A 120 -6.40 6.68 3.88
CA LEU A 120 -7.55 7.12 4.68
C LEU A 120 -8.75 7.30 3.75
N LEU A 121 -9.80 6.53 3.98
CA LEU A 121 -11.09 6.75 3.34
C LEU A 121 -11.93 7.71 4.19
N ASP A 122 -12.62 8.64 3.58
CA ASP A 122 -13.45 9.65 4.28
C ASP A 122 -14.53 9.02 5.19
N THR A 123 -14.91 7.77 4.91
CA THR A 123 -15.92 7.02 5.67
C THR A 123 -15.31 6.04 6.68
N ALA A 124 -13.98 6.00 6.81
CA ALA A 124 -13.33 5.03 7.68
C ALA A 124 -13.60 5.34 9.16
N LYS A 125 -14.06 4.33 9.89
CA LYS A 125 -14.20 4.42 11.35
C LYS A 125 -12.81 4.45 11.98
N THR A 126 -12.55 5.47 12.78
CA THR A 126 -11.29 5.63 13.52
C THR A 126 -11.47 5.22 14.98
N THR A 127 -10.47 4.53 15.50
CA THR A 127 -10.34 4.13 16.90
C THR A 127 -8.97 4.52 17.43
N LYS A 128 -8.64 4.12 18.66
CA LYS A 128 -7.29 4.25 19.25
C LYS A 128 -6.78 2.87 19.63
N VAL A 129 -5.58 2.52 19.13
CA VAL A 129 -4.87 1.29 19.52
C VAL A 129 -3.47 1.67 19.95
N GLY A 130 -3.08 1.29 21.15
CA GLY A 130 -1.81 1.71 21.75
C GLY A 130 -1.61 3.25 21.74
N GLY A 131 -2.71 4.03 21.84
CA GLY A 131 -2.68 5.50 21.79
C GLY A 131 -2.60 6.10 20.37
N LEU A 132 -2.33 5.32 19.35
CA LEU A 132 -2.28 5.79 17.95
C LEU A 132 -3.68 5.79 17.31
N THR A 133 -3.92 6.77 16.43
CA THR A 133 -5.13 6.76 15.58
C THR A 133 -5.08 5.55 14.68
N THR A 134 -6.14 4.76 14.69
CA THR A 134 -6.22 3.48 13.98
C THR A 134 -7.45 3.44 13.09
N VAL A 135 -7.25 2.98 11.88
CA VAL A 135 -8.30 2.78 10.87
C VAL A 135 -8.43 1.30 10.58
N GLU A 136 -9.65 0.82 10.51
CA GLU A 136 -9.93 -0.58 10.19
C GLU A 136 -10.65 -0.69 8.84
N SER A 137 -10.28 -1.70 8.07
CA SER A 137 -11.00 -2.08 6.88
C SER A 137 -11.12 -3.60 6.79
N THR A 138 -12.32 -4.08 6.46
CA THR A 138 -12.64 -5.51 6.41
C THR A 138 -13.02 -5.94 4.99
N SER A 139 -12.67 -7.16 4.64
CA SER A 139 -13.10 -7.84 3.42
C SER A 139 -13.28 -9.31 3.73
N THR A 140 -14.53 -9.80 3.72
CA THR A 140 -14.89 -11.19 4.07
C THR A 140 -14.32 -11.60 5.43
N THR A 141 -13.26 -12.39 5.47
CA THR A 141 -12.57 -12.89 6.68
C THR A 141 -11.34 -12.07 7.06
N THR A 142 -10.91 -11.17 6.18
CA THR A 142 -9.68 -10.39 6.37
C THR A 142 -9.99 -9.04 6.99
N CYS A 143 -9.25 -8.69 8.05
CA CYS A 143 -9.22 -7.34 8.62
C CYS A 143 -7.83 -6.74 8.47
N PHE A 144 -7.78 -5.46 8.10
CA PHE A 144 -6.59 -4.63 8.13
C PHE A 144 -6.72 -3.60 9.25
N VAL A 145 -5.95 -3.74 10.30
CA VAL A 145 -5.87 -2.79 11.41
C VAL A 145 -4.63 -1.92 11.19
N LYS A 146 -4.85 -0.64 10.89
CA LYS A 146 -3.83 0.31 10.42
C LYS A 146 -3.65 1.41 11.45
N SER A 147 -2.61 1.31 12.29
CA SER A 147 -2.28 2.30 13.33
C SER A 147 -1.31 3.33 12.78
N ILE A 148 -1.74 4.60 12.73
CA ILE A 148 -1.01 5.69 12.08
C ILE A 148 0.13 6.15 12.97
N THR A 149 1.35 6.09 12.45
CA THR A 149 2.58 6.54 13.12
C THR A 149 3.06 7.89 12.62
N GLN A 150 2.74 8.23 11.38
CA GLN A 150 3.12 9.49 10.74
C GLN A 150 1.95 10.04 9.93
N GLU A 151 1.63 11.31 10.12
CA GLU A 151 0.66 12.09 9.35
C GLU A 151 1.42 13.06 8.41
N GLY A 152 0.79 13.44 7.28
CA GLY A 152 1.40 14.39 6.33
C GLY A 152 1.03 14.08 4.89
N SER A 153 1.91 14.41 3.94
CA SER A 153 1.72 14.12 2.51
C SER A 153 1.60 12.62 2.21
N SER A 154 2.23 11.79 3.06
CA SER A 154 2.04 10.35 3.09
C SER A 154 1.72 9.94 4.53
N VAL A 155 0.63 9.23 4.70
CA VAL A 155 0.24 8.66 5.98
C VAL A 155 0.89 7.30 6.11
N ILE A 156 1.76 7.14 7.10
CA ILE A 156 2.52 5.90 7.34
C ILE A 156 2.03 5.27 8.64
N GLY A 157 2.00 3.95 8.69
CA GLY A 157 1.53 3.24 9.87
C GLY A 157 2.06 1.83 10.03
N ILE A 158 1.69 1.22 11.14
CA ILE A 158 1.85 -0.19 11.44
C ILE A 158 0.54 -0.88 11.06
N VAL A 159 0.62 -1.91 10.21
CA VAL A 159 -0.56 -2.61 9.68
C VAL A 159 -0.51 -4.07 10.11
N ALA A 160 -1.51 -4.51 10.87
CA ALA A 160 -1.81 -5.91 11.06
C ALA A 160 -2.89 -6.33 10.05
N GLN A 161 -2.51 -7.20 9.12
CA GLN A 161 -3.45 -7.90 8.25
C GLN A 161 -3.73 -9.27 8.85
N VAL A 162 -4.99 -9.54 9.16
CA VAL A 162 -5.43 -10.80 9.77
C VAL A 162 -6.50 -11.43 8.91
N ASP A 163 -6.27 -12.67 8.48
CA ASP A 163 -7.27 -13.49 7.81
C ASP A 163 -7.70 -14.61 8.76
N TYR A 164 -8.96 -14.54 9.20
CA TYR A 164 -9.51 -15.42 10.23
C TYR A 164 -11.03 -15.46 10.16
N GLU A 165 -11.62 -16.65 10.30
CA GLU A 165 -13.08 -16.83 10.31
C GLU A 165 -13.77 -16.28 11.58
N GLY A 166 -13.01 -16.00 12.65
CA GLY A 166 -13.52 -15.35 13.86
C GLY A 166 -13.42 -13.82 13.77
N ASP A 167 -13.23 -13.14 14.93
CA ASP A 167 -13.03 -11.69 14.96
C ASP A 167 -11.60 -11.33 14.55
N SER A 168 -11.38 -11.22 13.24
CA SER A 168 -10.08 -10.86 12.66
C SER A 168 -9.63 -9.46 13.06
N CYS A 169 -10.57 -8.53 13.29
CA CYS A 169 -10.23 -7.17 13.70
C CYS A 169 -9.78 -7.13 15.16
N ASP A 170 -10.36 -7.92 16.06
CA ASP A 170 -9.91 -8.00 17.46
C ASP A 170 -8.48 -8.53 17.55
N VAL A 171 -8.17 -9.61 16.83
CA VAL A 171 -6.81 -10.14 16.73
C VAL A 171 -5.84 -9.06 16.25
N GLY A 172 -6.21 -8.33 15.20
CA GLY A 172 -5.38 -7.25 14.65
C GLY A 172 -5.16 -6.09 15.61
N ARG A 173 -6.18 -5.66 16.36
CA ARG A 173 -6.07 -4.60 17.39
C ARG A 173 -5.12 -5.01 18.49
N ARG A 174 -5.30 -6.18 19.06
CA ARG A 174 -4.49 -6.72 20.16
C ARG A 174 -3.04 -6.92 19.73
N LEU A 175 -2.81 -7.40 18.50
CA LEU A 175 -1.46 -7.50 17.94
C LEU A 175 -0.83 -6.12 17.81
N ASN A 176 -1.51 -5.17 17.16
CA ASN A 176 -0.97 -3.81 16.99
C ASN A 176 -0.68 -3.13 18.32
N GLU A 177 -1.53 -3.30 19.33
CA GLU A 177 -1.28 -2.73 20.64
C GLU A 177 0.00 -3.29 21.28
N THR A 178 0.18 -4.61 21.23
CA THR A 178 1.40 -5.27 21.70
C THR A 178 2.64 -4.79 20.95
N VAL A 179 2.57 -4.73 19.63
CA VAL A 179 3.67 -4.28 18.74
C VAL A 179 4.03 -2.82 19.00
N ILE A 180 3.05 -1.93 19.09
CA ILE A 180 3.25 -0.50 19.37
C ILE A 180 3.96 -0.32 20.70
N ASN A 181 3.51 -1.01 21.74
CA ASN A 181 4.12 -0.92 23.07
C ASN A 181 5.55 -1.45 23.08
N ARG A 182 5.82 -2.56 22.39
CA ARG A 182 7.19 -3.11 22.26
C ARG A 182 8.12 -2.16 21.50
N ILE A 183 7.66 -1.54 20.40
CA ILE A 183 8.46 -0.57 19.65
C ILE A 183 8.83 0.65 20.51
N ARG A 184 7.93 1.11 21.39
CA ARG A 184 8.19 2.23 22.31
C ARG A 184 9.19 1.90 23.40
N THR A 185 9.11 0.72 23.97
CA THR A 185 9.82 0.36 25.20
C THR A 185 11.10 -0.41 24.95
N ASN A 186 11.04 -1.47 24.16
CA ASN A 186 12.16 -2.37 23.89
C ASN A 186 12.00 -3.02 22.51
N PRO A 187 12.25 -2.29 21.41
CA PRO A 187 12.13 -2.83 20.07
C PRO A 187 13.17 -3.91 19.83
N PRO A 188 12.79 -5.09 19.31
CA PRO A 188 13.76 -6.07 18.86
C PRO A 188 14.45 -5.53 17.60
N LEU A 189 15.76 -5.33 17.68
CA LEU A 189 16.52 -4.79 16.57
C LEU A 189 17.09 -5.92 15.70
N ARG A 190 17.23 -5.65 14.40
CA ARG A 190 17.95 -6.50 13.48
C ARG A 190 19.39 -6.66 13.93
N ALA A 191 20.00 -7.80 13.60
CA ALA A 191 21.42 -8.01 13.88
C ALA A 191 22.28 -6.88 13.27
N GLN A 192 23.29 -6.40 14.03
CA GLN A 192 24.08 -5.23 13.61
C GLN A 192 25.12 -5.52 12.53
N ASP A 193 25.44 -6.78 12.25
CA ASP A 193 26.41 -7.20 11.21
C ASP A 193 25.82 -7.21 9.81
N ASN A 194 24.77 -6.45 9.60
CA ASN A 194 24.14 -6.28 8.29
C ASN A 194 24.94 -5.35 7.36
N LYS A 195 26.26 -5.54 7.25
CA LYS A 195 27.06 -4.83 6.24
C LYS A 195 26.47 -5.11 4.86
N GLY A 196 26.34 -4.08 4.06
CA GLY A 196 25.84 -4.20 2.70
C GLY A 196 24.33 -4.47 2.56
N THR A 197 23.54 -4.34 3.64
CA THR A 197 22.08 -4.55 3.57
C THR A 197 21.32 -3.31 3.11
N LEU A 198 20.22 -3.52 2.39
CA LEU A 198 19.27 -2.48 2.02
C LEU A 198 18.29 -2.11 3.16
N THR A 199 18.29 -2.87 4.26
CA THR A 199 17.35 -2.66 5.37
C THR A 199 17.51 -1.31 6.06
N VAL A 200 18.68 -0.66 5.95
CA VAL A 200 18.95 0.66 6.53
C VAL A 200 18.82 1.80 5.52
N VAL A 201 18.56 1.49 4.24
CA VAL A 201 18.53 2.47 3.15
C VAL A 201 17.11 2.98 2.92
N ASP A 202 16.97 4.29 2.83
CA ASP A 202 15.72 4.93 2.42
C ASP A 202 15.71 5.17 0.92
N PRO A 203 14.85 4.51 0.14
CA PRO A 203 14.80 4.71 -1.30
C PRO A 203 14.45 6.14 -1.70
N CYS A 204 13.66 6.85 -0.88
CA CYS A 204 13.26 8.23 -1.16
C CYS A 204 14.39 9.24 -1.01
N THR A 205 15.37 8.96 -0.17
CA THR A 205 16.48 9.90 0.13
C THR A 205 17.80 9.50 -0.52
N VAL A 206 17.99 8.23 -0.83
CA VAL A 206 19.24 7.73 -1.43
C VAL A 206 19.42 8.15 -2.89
N PHE A 207 18.30 8.39 -3.62
CA PHE A 207 18.34 8.74 -5.03
C PHE A 207 18.60 10.24 -5.25
N PRO A 208 19.51 10.63 -6.19
CA PRO A 208 19.87 12.04 -6.39
C PRO A 208 18.68 12.85 -6.94
N ALA A 209 18.31 13.93 -6.24
CA ALA A 209 17.19 14.80 -6.61
C ALA A 209 17.37 15.47 -7.99
N VAL A 210 18.61 15.85 -8.36
CA VAL A 210 18.91 16.43 -9.68
C VAL A 210 18.58 15.43 -10.79
N THR A 211 19.06 14.19 -10.64
CA THR A 211 18.78 13.12 -11.63
C THR A 211 17.29 12.80 -11.70
N ALA A 212 16.57 12.82 -10.56
CA ALA A 212 15.13 12.64 -10.55
C ALA A 212 14.41 13.72 -11.37
N THR A 213 14.85 14.99 -11.21
CA THR A 213 14.33 16.14 -11.98
C THR A 213 14.58 16.00 -13.48
N GLU A 214 15.76 15.57 -13.89
CA GLU A 214 16.12 15.35 -15.30
C GLU A 214 15.33 14.21 -15.94
N LEU A 215 15.13 13.12 -15.18
CA LEU A 215 14.42 11.92 -15.67
C LEU A 215 12.98 12.21 -16.07
N VAL A 216 12.27 13.03 -15.25
CA VAL A 216 10.85 13.34 -15.46
C VAL A 216 10.63 14.74 -16.07
N GLY A 217 11.69 15.47 -16.40
CA GLY A 217 11.62 16.77 -17.07
C GLY A 217 11.18 17.92 -16.16
N GLY A 218 11.50 17.89 -14.87
CA GLY A 218 11.26 18.93 -13.86
C GLY A 218 11.02 18.35 -12.47
N THR A 219 10.75 19.19 -11.48
CA THR A 219 10.60 18.77 -10.08
C THR A 219 9.49 17.74 -9.91
N PRO A 220 9.79 16.49 -9.51
CA PRO A 220 8.77 15.45 -9.28
C PRO A 220 8.06 15.62 -7.95
N SER A 221 6.83 15.14 -7.87
CA SER A 221 6.19 14.80 -6.61
C SER A 221 6.70 13.45 -6.11
N LEU A 222 6.90 13.34 -4.81
CA LEU A 222 7.44 12.16 -4.15
C LEU A 222 6.34 11.40 -3.42
N TYR A 223 6.26 10.10 -3.66
CA TYR A 223 5.24 9.22 -3.07
C TYR A 223 5.90 8.00 -2.41
N PRO A 224 6.21 8.04 -1.11
CA PRO A 224 6.58 6.86 -0.37
C PRO A 224 5.36 5.94 -0.22
N SER A 225 5.46 4.70 -0.71
CA SER A 225 4.40 3.70 -0.54
C SER A 225 4.60 2.87 0.72
N ASP A 226 5.83 2.75 1.16
CA ASP A 226 6.28 2.17 2.43
C ASP A 226 7.73 2.60 2.72
N MET A 227 8.34 2.05 3.76
CA MET A 227 9.73 2.39 4.13
C MET A 227 10.78 1.99 3.08
N TYR A 228 10.43 1.10 2.17
CA TYR A 228 11.36 0.52 1.18
C TYR A 228 10.91 0.72 -0.27
N ARG A 229 9.88 1.55 -0.48
CA ARG A 229 9.39 1.88 -1.83
C ARG A 229 9.11 3.37 -1.96
N CYS A 230 9.69 3.97 -2.98
CA CYS A 230 9.50 5.36 -3.33
C CYS A 230 9.19 5.52 -4.81
N THR A 231 8.25 6.41 -5.12
CA THR A 231 7.88 6.75 -6.51
C THR A 231 8.03 8.25 -6.70
N TRP A 232 8.70 8.63 -7.78
CA TRP A 232 8.80 10.00 -8.29
C TRP A 232 7.88 10.14 -9.49
N ARG A 233 7.01 11.13 -9.47
CA ARG A 233 6.05 11.35 -10.55
C ARG A 233 5.98 12.80 -10.94
N ARG A 234 5.93 13.03 -12.25
CA ARG A 234 5.55 14.30 -12.84
C ARG A 234 4.81 14.08 -14.14
N ASP A 235 3.64 14.70 -14.27
CA ASP A 235 2.76 14.56 -15.45
C ASP A 235 2.49 13.08 -15.76
N SER A 236 2.87 12.62 -16.96
CA SER A 236 2.72 11.23 -17.38
C SER A 236 3.91 10.34 -17.04
N LEU A 237 5.02 10.91 -16.61
CA LEU A 237 6.24 10.16 -16.31
C LEU A 237 6.31 9.82 -14.83
N ALA A 238 6.67 8.59 -14.55
CA ALA A 238 6.95 8.14 -13.21
C ALA A 238 8.11 7.14 -13.20
N PHE A 239 8.88 7.11 -12.11
CA PHE A 239 9.77 5.98 -11.83
C PHE A 239 9.68 5.62 -10.37
N GLY A 240 9.94 4.35 -10.08
CA GLY A 240 9.92 3.80 -8.73
C GLY A 240 11.20 3.05 -8.41
N ILE A 241 11.58 3.10 -7.14
CA ILE A 241 12.65 2.29 -6.55
C ILE A 241 12.04 1.51 -5.40
N GLU A 242 12.25 0.20 -5.41
CA GLU A 242 11.77 -0.71 -4.37
C GLU A 242 12.91 -1.63 -3.93
N PHE A 243 13.06 -1.77 -2.62
CA PHE A 243 13.92 -2.76 -1.98
C PHE A 243 13.05 -3.83 -1.34
N ASN A 244 13.33 -5.08 -1.60
CA ASN A 244 12.49 -6.18 -1.10
C ASN A 244 13.32 -7.41 -0.73
N ASP A 245 12.80 -8.24 0.18
CA ASP A 245 13.25 -9.61 0.34
C ASP A 245 12.41 -10.49 -0.60
N ALA A 246 13.06 -11.05 -1.62
CA ALA A 246 12.37 -11.79 -2.66
C ALA A 246 13.20 -12.98 -3.17
N THR A 247 12.59 -13.80 -4.01
CA THR A 247 13.33 -14.83 -4.79
C THR A 247 14.38 -14.14 -5.66
N ASP A 248 15.56 -14.72 -5.78
CA ASP A 248 16.59 -14.26 -6.72
C ASP A 248 15.96 -14.03 -8.10
N PRO A 249 16.14 -12.86 -8.72
CA PRO A 249 15.54 -12.54 -10.02
C PRO A 249 15.83 -13.56 -11.11
N LYS A 250 16.99 -14.27 -11.06
CA LYS A 250 17.32 -15.36 -12.00
C LYS A 250 16.37 -16.56 -11.91
N ASP A 251 15.85 -16.83 -10.70
CA ASP A 251 14.98 -17.97 -10.41
C ASP A 251 13.49 -17.57 -10.39
N SER A 252 13.21 -16.27 -10.53
CA SER A 252 11.83 -15.76 -10.51
C SER A 252 11.06 -16.21 -11.74
N SER A 253 9.89 -16.81 -11.53
CA SER A 253 8.98 -17.17 -12.61
C SER A 253 8.53 -15.98 -13.44
N LEU A 254 8.50 -14.79 -12.86
CA LEU A 254 8.16 -13.53 -13.52
C LEU A 254 9.24 -13.10 -14.52
N ASN A 255 10.48 -13.55 -14.35
CA ASN A 255 11.63 -13.17 -15.18
C ASN A 255 11.98 -14.20 -16.28
N LYS A 256 11.18 -15.26 -16.45
CA LYS A 256 11.41 -16.28 -17.49
C LYS A 256 11.54 -15.72 -18.91
N LYS A 257 10.91 -14.57 -19.18
CA LYS A 257 10.97 -13.86 -20.48
C LYS A 257 11.70 -12.53 -20.38
N ALA A 258 12.35 -12.24 -19.27
CA ALA A 258 13.13 -11.03 -19.09
C ALA A 258 14.39 -11.08 -19.96
N GLN A 259 14.78 -9.94 -20.51
CA GLN A 259 16.08 -9.76 -21.11
C GLN A 259 17.13 -9.63 -20.00
N VAL A 260 18.17 -10.43 -20.07
CA VAL A 260 19.32 -10.29 -19.17
C VAL A 260 20.18 -9.12 -19.69
N VAL A 261 20.46 -8.16 -18.81
CA VAL A 261 21.26 -6.97 -19.12
C VAL A 261 22.39 -6.83 -18.11
N THR A 262 23.52 -6.30 -18.55
CA THR A 262 24.64 -5.95 -17.65
C THR A 262 24.71 -4.43 -17.54
N ILE A 263 24.61 -3.90 -16.31
CA ILE A 263 24.64 -2.47 -16.04
C ILE A 263 25.66 -2.22 -14.92
N ASP A 264 26.74 -1.52 -15.24
CA ASP A 264 27.81 -1.16 -14.30
C ASP A 264 28.26 -2.32 -13.38
N GLY A 265 28.37 -3.54 -13.95
CA GLY A 265 28.84 -4.74 -13.28
C GLY A 265 27.76 -5.59 -12.61
N ILE A 266 26.51 -5.14 -12.53
CA ILE A 266 25.41 -6.00 -12.06
C ILE A 266 24.73 -6.74 -13.21
N THR A 267 24.19 -7.93 -12.91
CA THR A 267 23.29 -8.66 -13.81
C THR A 267 21.86 -8.28 -13.48
N GLY A 268 21.18 -7.59 -14.39
CA GLY A 268 19.78 -7.16 -14.25
C GLY A 268 18.85 -8.00 -15.16
N TYR A 269 17.62 -8.13 -14.75
CA TYR A 269 16.53 -8.78 -15.47
C TYR A 269 15.52 -7.71 -15.90
N GLN A 270 15.56 -7.37 -17.20
CA GLN A 270 14.77 -6.28 -17.78
C GLN A 270 13.50 -6.82 -18.42
N ARG A 271 12.36 -6.23 -18.11
CA ARG A 271 11.07 -6.47 -18.77
C ARG A 271 10.49 -5.17 -19.26
N LYS A 272 10.10 -5.16 -20.53
CA LYS A 272 9.38 -4.06 -21.17
C LYS A 272 7.93 -4.47 -21.39
N GLU A 273 7.00 -3.59 -21.09
CA GLU A 273 5.56 -3.76 -21.34
C GLU A 273 5.03 -2.54 -22.08
N ASP A 274 4.33 -2.79 -23.20
CA ASP A 274 3.80 -1.75 -24.09
C ASP A 274 2.27 -1.87 -24.29
N SER A 275 1.56 -2.64 -23.42
CA SER A 275 0.16 -3.00 -23.67
C SER A 275 -0.81 -1.83 -23.53
N TYR A 276 -0.73 -1.05 -22.49
CA TYR A 276 -1.58 0.12 -22.22
C TYR A 276 -0.76 1.38 -21.99
N ASN A 277 0.24 1.28 -21.14
CA ASN A 277 1.25 2.28 -20.86
C ASN A 277 2.61 1.67 -21.17
N ALA A 278 3.54 2.46 -21.70
CA ALA A 278 4.90 1.99 -21.83
C ALA A 278 5.55 1.92 -20.44
N SER A 279 6.04 0.75 -20.05
CA SER A 279 6.78 0.57 -18.81
C SER A 279 8.02 -0.30 -19.02
N CYS A 280 9.03 -0.08 -18.19
CA CYS A 280 10.21 -0.93 -18.12
C CYS A 280 10.60 -1.17 -16.67
N ARG A 281 10.75 -2.44 -16.32
CA ARG A 281 11.16 -2.89 -15.00
C ARG A 281 12.52 -3.58 -15.10
N ILE A 282 13.44 -3.21 -14.22
CA ILE A 282 14.76 -3.85 -14.07
C ILE A 282 14.89 -4.32 -12.63
N GLU A 283 15.20 -5.59 -12.45
CA GLU A 283 15.40 -6.22 -11.14
C GLU A 283 16.79 -6.85 -11.06
N TRP A 284 17.44 -6.73 -9.91
CA TRP A 284 18.68 -7.44 -9.65
C TRP A 284 18.80 -7.88 -8.20
N LEU A 285 19.55 -8.95 -7.97
CA LEU A 285 19.94 -9.39 -6.64
C LEU A 285 21.02 -8.45 -6.11
N HIS A 286 20.74 -7.77 -5.00
CA HIS A 286 21.72 -6.93 -4.31
C HIS A 286 22.56 -7.77 -3.34
N LYS A 287 21.90 -8.57 -2.49
CA LYS A 287 22.55 -9.40 -1.47
C LYS A 287 21.80 -10.73 -1.34
N ALA A 288 22.50 -11.83 -1.53
CA ALA A 288 21.91 -13.16 -1.33
C ALA A 288 21.64 -13.44 0.16
N THR A 289 20.53 -14.11 0.43
CA THR A 289 20.19 -14.71 1.71
C THR A 289 20.02 -16.23 1.53
N THR A 290 19.50 -16.91 2.53
CA THR A 290 19.31 -18.37 2.45
C THR A 290 18.12 -18.77 1.58
N GLY A 291 18.15 -19.97 1.00
CA GLY A 291 17.01 -20.59 0.31
C GLY A 291 16.65 -19.97 -1.05
N GLY A 292 17.64 -19.43 -1.79
CA GLY A 292 17.40 -18.86 -3.12
C GLY A 292 16.65 -17.52 -3.09
N ARG A 293 16.68 -16.85 -1.95
CA ARG A 293 16.13 -15.51 -1.72
C ARG A 293 17.25 -14.49 -1.52
N GLY A 294 16.89 -13.24 -1.47
CA GLY A 294 17.79 -12.16 -1.13
C GLY A 294 17.15 -10.80 -1.14
N GLU A 295 17.96 -9.82 -0.84
CA GLU A 295 17.60 -8.43 -1.00
C GLU A 295 17.65 -8.08 -2.49
N VAL A 296 16.50 -7.80 -3.05
CA VAL A 296 16.32 -7.50 -4.47
C VAL A 296 15.98 -6.02 -4.61
N VAL A 297 16.66 -5.38 -5.55
CA VAL A 297 16.28 -4.02 -5.98
C VAL A 297 15.45 -4.12 -7.23
N THR A 298 14.35 -3.38 -7.23
CA THR A 298 13.51 -3.18 -8.40
C THR A 298 13.48 -1.70 -8.76
N VAL A 299 13.74 -1.43 -10.03
CA VAL A 299 13.53 -0.12 -10.65
C VAL A 299 12.46 -0.26 -11.72
N ASN A 300 11.46 0.60 -11.71
CA ASN A 300 10.50 0.73 -12.79
C ASN A 300 10.49 2.15 -13.34
N PHE A 301 10.28 2.30 -14.64
CA PHE A 301 10.02 3.59 -15.30
C PHE A 301 8.78 3.46 -16.18
N ASP A 302 7.84 4.40 -16.01
CA ASP A 302 6.53 4.36 -16.64
C ASP A 302 6.26 5.65 -17.41
N ASN A 303 5.67 5.51 -18.62
CA ASN A 303 5.05 6.61 -19.35
C ASN A 303 3.56 6.33 -19.51
N ASN A 304 2.73 7.08 -18.80
CA ASN A 304 1.27 6.92 -18.78
C ASN A 304 0.57 7.71 -19.92
N LYS A 305 1.31 8.29 -20.88
CA LYS A 305 0.75 9.03 -21.98
C LYS A 305 0.89 8.26 -23.29
N LYS A 306 -0.23 7.91 -23.92
CA LYS A 306 -0.25 7.30 -25.24
C LYS A 306 0.26 8.27 -26.30
N GLY A 307 0.98 7.75 -27.31
CA GLY A 307 1.42 8.51 -28.50
C GLY A 307 2.61 9.44 -28.26
N VAL A 308 3.23 9.38 -27.08
CA VAL A 308 4.51 10.04 -26.82
C VAL A 308 5.56 8.95 -26.67
N GLU A 309 6.48 8.90 -27.65
CA GLU A 309 7.59 7.96 -27.59
C GLU A 309 8.59 8.38 -26.50
N VAL A 310 8.75 7.53 -25.51
CA VAL A 310 9.79 7.60 -24.49
C VAL A 310 10.44 6.23 -24.41
N ASP A 311 11.75 6.18 -24.54
CA ASP A 311 12.48 4.95 -24.26
C ASP A 311 12.52 4.72 -22.74
N VAL A 312 11.48 4.05 -22.24
CA VAL A 312 11.31 3.75 -20.81
C VAL A 312 12.42 2.84 -20.27
N CYS A 313 13.02 1.98 -21.12
CA CYS A 313 14.10 1.10 -20.68
C CYS A 313 15.44 1.84 -20.59
N ALA A 314 15.74 2.76 -21.52
CA ALA A 314 16.89 3.65 -21.39
C ALA A 314 16.77 4.53 -20.13
N LYS A 315 15.56 5.05 -19.83
CA LYS A 315 15.31 5.82 -18.61
C LYS A 315 15.46 4.96 -17.36
N ALA A 316 14.91 3.74 -17.31
CA ALA A 316 15.09 2.80 -16.21
C ALA A 316 16.57 2.47 -15.98
N THR A 317 17.32 2.24 -17.06
CA THR A 317 18.78 2.03 -16.99
C THR A 317 19.50 3.23 -16.39
N THR A 318 19.09 4.45 -16.72
CA THR A 318 19.65 5.67 -16.12
C THR A 318 19.36 5.73 -14.62
N VAL A 319 18.15 5.32 -14.17
CA VAL A 319 17.85 5.21 -12.74
C VAL A 319 18.79 4.21 -12.07
N VAL A 320 18.97 3.01 -12.64
CA VAL A 320 19.87 2.00 -12.09
C VAL A 320 21.29 2.54 -11.94
N LYS A 321 21.85 3.16 -12.98
CA LYS A 321 23.21 3.74 -12.95
C LYS A 321 23.38 4.81 -11.89
N ALA A 322 22.39 5.67 -11.69
CA ALA A 322 22.43 6.71 -10.68
C ALA A 322 22.29 6.16 -9.26
N LEU A 323 21.56 5.04 -9.08
CA LEU A 323 21.30 4.42 -7.80
C LEU A 323 22.47 3.56 -7.32
N LEU A 324 23.07 2.75 -8.20
CA LEU A 324 24.11 1.76 -7.85
C LEU A 324 25.24 2.33 -6.97
N PRO A 325 25.86 3.47 -7.27
CA PRO A 325 26.97 4.00 -6.45
C PRO A 325 26.51 4.51 -5.07
N LYS A 326 25.21 4.59 -4.83
CA LYS A 326 24.62 5.07 -3.57
C LYS A 326 24.20 3.93 -2.65
N LEU A 327 24.11 2.71 -3.18
CA LEU A 327 23.78 1.55 -2.37
C LEU A 327 25.01 1.04 -1.59
N PRO A 328 24.80 0.47 -0.40
CA PRO A 328 25.89 -0.19 0.33
C PRO A 328 26.43 -1.36 -0.51
N LYS A 329 27.72 -1.62 -0.43
CA LYS A 329 28.31 -2.78 -1.10
C LYS A 329 27.89 -4.05 -0.37
N PRO A 330 27.32 -5.07 -1.07
CA PRO A 330 26.85 -6.31 -0.47
C PRO A 330 27.97 -7.17 0.11
#